data_f011386ba91f42b29d5f65ae3d3d6898
#
_entry.id   f011386ba91f42b29d5f65ae3d3d6898
#
_cell.length_a   1.000
_cell.length_b   1.000
_cell.length_c   1.000
_cell.angle_alpha   90.00
_cell.angle_beta   90.00
_cell.angle_gamma   90.00
#
_symmetry.space_group_name_H-M   'P 1'
#
loop_
_entity.id
_entity.type
_entity.pdbx_description
1 polymer ?
#
loop_
_entity_poly.entity_id
_entity_poly.type
_entity_poly.pdbx_seq_one_letter_code
_entity_poly.pdbx_strand_id
1 'polypeptide(L)'
;MATPAPILVFDIETIPDVATGKRLYPELAGLSDNDAMTKLMALREQDVGHPFMPLPLHQIACLSVLWVAGGKMTLKSLSLADHSEAQMIQTFFNAIEKNPLLVSWNGKGFDIPVMVYRALQHGLTAPKLFSQTGEMRYNNYINRYHDRHTDLMVKLAMNSTSQKLDVVASLCGFAGKQALDGYDVVPMVQAEAWDKLTTYCESDVLNTWLIFLRYQRLTGQFSAEQSEQWESTTRDYLQSFTNQDNSLRHDKFLQAWQPASNLAADKHVTHVTDIAITQPSSNAPTTRVESP
;
A
#
# COMPACT_ATOMS: atom_id res chain seq x y z
N MET A 1 3.21 28.36 11.93
CA MET A 1 2.86 26.94 12.05
C MET A 1 3.72 26.16 11.06
N ALA A 2 4.35 25.05 11.48
CA ALA A 2 5.10 24.22 10.53
C ALA A 2 4.16 23.63 9.50
N THR A 3 4.56 23.63 8.21
CA THR A 3 3.79 22.98 7.15
C THR A 3 3.72 21.48 7.45
N PRO A 4 2.54 20.85 7.38
CA PRO A 4 2.43 19.41 7.59
C PRO A 4 3.38 18.66 6.66
N ALA A 5 3.99 17.57 7.16
CA ALA A 5 4.84 16.74 6.33
C ALA A 5 4.05 16.20 5.13
N PRO A 6 4.66 16.11 3.93
CA PRO A 6 4.01 15.49 2.79
C PRO A 6 3.68 14.03 3.08
N ILE A 7 2.65 13.50 2.41
CA ILE A 7 2.27 12.08 2.47
C ILE A 7 2.65 11.46 1.13
N LEU A 8 3.26 10.28 1.16
CA LEU A 8 3.58 9.46 0.01
C LEU A 8 2.91 8.10 0.17
N VAL A 9 1.81 7.90 -0.55
CA VAL A 9 1.18 6.59 -0.69
C VAL A 9 1.82 5.90 -1.89
N PHE A 10 2.15 4.62 -1.77
CA PHE A 10 2.84 3.89 -2.83
C PHE A 10 2.48 2.42 -2.87
N ASP A 11 2.71 1.83 -4.04
CA ASP A 11 2.56 0.42 -4.33
C ASP A 11 3.48 0.03 -5.49
N ILE A 12 3.91 -1.24 -5.56
CA ILE A 12 4.69 -1.79 -6.66
C ILE A 12 4.05 -3.06 -7.23
N GLU A 13 4.19 -3.21 -8.56
CA GLU A 13 3.91 -4.47 -9.24
C GLU A 13 5.22 -5.12 -9.68
N THR A 14 5.31 -6.42 -9.53
CA THR A 14 6.57 -7.15 -9.75
C THR A 14 6.38 -8.39 -10.61
N ILE A 15 7.46 -8.75 -11.29
CA ILE A 15 7.60 -10.00 -12.05
C ILE A 15 8.81 -10.80 -11.52
N PRO A 16 8.93 -12.09 -11.83
CA PRO A 16 10.15 -12.85 -11.53
C PRO A 16 11.41 -12.21 -12.14
N ASP A 17 12.48 -12.08 -11.35
CA ASP A 17 13.80 -11.65 -11.86
C ASP A 17 14.46 -12.76 -12.70
N VAL A 18 14.21 -12.73 -13.99
CA VAL A 18 14.74 -13.71 -14.95
C VAL A 18 16.26 -13.72 -14.96
N ALA A 19 16.90 -12.54 -14.87
CA ALA A 19 18.36 -12.44 -14.94
C ALA A 19 19.02 -13.15 -13.75
N THR A 20 18.50 -12.97 -12.55
CA THR A 20 18.97 -13.71 -11.36
C THR A 20 18.53 -15.17 -11.41
N GLY A 21 17.32 -15.45 -11.89
CA GLY A 21 16.82 -16.81 -12.07
C GLY A 21 17.73 -17.64 -12.97
N LYS A 22 18.14 -17.13 -14.12
CA LYS A 22 19.07 -17.80 -15.04
C LYS A 22 20.47 -18.07 -14.44
N ARG A 23 20.90 -17.28 -13.46
CA ARG A 23 22.14 -17.53 -12.69
C ARG A 23 21.98 -18.64 -11.65
N LEU A 24 20.80 -18.78 -11.06
CA LEU A 24 20.52 -19.75 -9.99
C LEU A 24 20.09 -21.11 -10.52
N TYR A 25 19.39 -21.13 -11.67
CA TYR A 25 18.79 -22.31 -12.27
C TYR A 25 19.32 -22.51 -13.69
N PRO A 26 20.33 -23.41 -13.88
CA PRO A 26 20.97 -23.63 -15.20
C PRO A 26 20.00 -24.02 -16.32
N GLU A 27 18.88 -24.68 -15.96
CA GLU A 27 17.84 -25.08 -16.91
C GLU A 27 17.08 -23.90 -17.55
N LEU A 28 17.26 -22.68 -17.06
CA LEU A 28 16.67 -21.48 -17.63
C LEU A 28 17.56 -20.79 -18.65
N ALA A 29 18.85 -21.14 -18.74
CA ALA A 29 19.86 -20.38 -19.48
C ALA A 29 19.52 -20.19 -20.98
N GLY A 30 18.89 -21.19 -21.61
CA GLY A 30 18.52 -21.16 -23.03
C GLY A 30 17.12 -20.66 -23.35
N LEU A 31 16.33 -20.30 -22.32
CA LEU A 31 14.94 -19.88 -22.51
C LEU A 31 14.83 -18.39 -22.84
N SER A 32 13.79 -18.03 -23.60
CA SER A 32 13.35 -16.62 -23.69
C SER A 32 12.99 -16.09 -22.30
N ASP A 33 12.95 -14.75 -22.12
CA ASP A 33 12.62 -14.18 -20.82
C ASP A 33 11.17 -14.52 -20.40
N ASN A 34 10.24 -14.56 -21.34
CA ASN A 34 8.86 -14.96 -21.07
C ASN A 34 8.74 -16.43 -20.64
N ASP A 35 9.46 -17.33 -21.33
CA ASP A 35 9.47 -18.74 -20.95
C ASP A 35 10.16 -18.96 -19.61
N ALA A 36 11.26 -18.24 -19.36
CA ALA A 36 11.99 -18.29 -18.10
C ALA A 36 11.15 -17.78 -16.92
N MET A 37 10.37 -16.70 -17.07
CA MET A 37 9.41 -16.24 -16.04
C MET A 37 8.40 -17.33 -15.70
N THR A 38 7.77 -17.91 -16.73
CA THR A 38 6.79 -18.99 -16.56
C THR A 38 7.41 -20.19 -15.87
N LYS A 39 8.63 -20.59 -16.29
CA LYS A 39 9.35 -21.73 -15.71
C LYS A 39 9.78 -21.48 -14.28
N LEU A 40 10.24 -20.27 -13.93
CA LEU A 40 10.57 -19.88 -12.54
C LEU A 40 9.37 -20.03 -11.61
N MET A 41 8.20 -19.53 -12.04
CA MET A 41 6.96 -19.64 -11.28
C MET A 41 6.56 -21.11 -11.06
N ALA A 42 6.68 -21.94 -12.11
CA ALA A 42 6.38 -23.37 -12.03
C ALA A 42 7.36 -24.12 -11.10
N LEU A 43 8.66 -23.80 -11.15
CA LEU A 43 9.66 -24.38 -10.25
C LEU A 43 9.35 -23.98 -8.79
N ARG A 44 8.99 -22.73 -8.55
CA ARG A 44 8.62 -22.25 -7.23
C ARG A 44 7.37 -22.94 -6.69
N GLU A 45 6.36 -23.11 -7.54
CA GLU A 45 5.12 -23.80 -7.16
C GLU A 45 5.37 -25.27 -6.81
N GLN A 46 6.25 -25.96 -7.56
CA GLN A 46 6.68 -27.33 -7.24
C GLN A 46 7.41 -27.43 -5.89
N ASP A 47 8.22 -26.42 -5.54
CA ASP A 47 9.04 -26.41 -4.32
C ASP A 47 8.21 -26.09 -3.06
N VAL A 48 7.31 -25.09 -3.12
CA VAL A 48 6.63 -24.54 -1.94
C VAL A 48 5.10 -24.50 -2.03
N GLY A 49 4.50 -24.97 -3.12
CA GLY A 49 3.05 -25.05 -3.29
C GLY A 49 2.38 -23.74 -3.77
N HIS A 50 3.17 -22.73 -4.17
CA HIS A 50 2.67 -21.48 -4.77
C HIS A 50 3.73 -20.84 -5.67
N PRO A 51 3.34 -20.09 -6.72
CA PRO A 51 4.26 -19.51 -7.69
C PRO A 51 4.93 -18.20 -7.22
N PHE A 52 4.54 -17.65 -6.07
CA PHE A 52 5.06 -16.38 -5.57
C PHE A 52 6.54 -16.48 -5.21
N MET A 53 7.36 -15.63 -5.83
CA MET A 53 8.82 -15.67 -5.69
C MET A 53 9.26 -15.19 -4.29
N PRO A 54 10.45 -15.61 -3.80
CA PRO A 54 11.06 -14.98 -2.63
C PRO A 54 11.49 -13.54 -2.97
N LEU A 55 11.48 -12.65 -1.96
CA LEU A 55 11.70 -11.20 -2.14
C LEU A 55 12.90 -10.83 -3.04
N PRO A 56 14.09 -11.49 -2.94
CA PRO A 56 15.22 -11.14 -3.80
C PRO A 56 15.04 -11.50 -5.29
N LEU A 57 14.06 -12.33 -5.63
CA LEU A 57 13.75 -12.75 -6.99
C LEU A 57 12.55 -12.01 -7.62
N HIS A 58 12.16 -10.89 -7.05
CA HIS A 58 11.22 -9.95 -7.64
C HIS A 58 11.96 -8.86 -8.40
N GLN A 59 11.51 -8.56 -9.62
CA GLN A 59 11.86 -7.37 -10.40
C GLN A 59 10.68 -6.43 -10.44
N ILE A 60 10.90 -5.14 -10.19
CA ILE A 60 9.84 -4.13 -10.22
C ILE A 60 9.46 -3.84 -11.66
N ALA A 61 8.21 -4.11 -12.03
CA ALA A 61 7.65 -3.83 -13.34
C ALA A 61 6.92 -2.48 -13.39
N CYS A 62 6.31 -2.09 -12.26
CA CYS A 62 5.61 -0.81 -12.10
C CYS A 62 5.77 -0.30 -10.68
N LEU A 63 5.87 1.02 -10.53
CA LEU A 63 5.81 1.74 -9.27
C LEU A 63 4.78 2.87 -9.42
N SER A 64 3.75 2.89 -8.59
CA SER A 64 2.79 3.98 -8.51
C SER A 64 2.90 4.70 -7.17
N VAL A 65 2.79 6.03 -7.22
CA VAL A 65 2.89 6.89 -6.05
C VAL A 65 1.81 7.98 -6.08
N LEU A 66 1.17 8.24 -4.95
CA LEU A 66 0.34 9.40 -4.72
C LEU A 66 1.05 10.32 -3.73
N TRP A 67 1.47 11.49 -4.22
CA TRP A 67 2.08 12.54 -3.40
C TRP A 67 1.02 13.53 -2.97
N VAL A 68 0.88 13.76 -1.66
CA VAL A 68 -0.08 14.72 -1.09
C VAL A 68 0.68 15.74 -0.25
N ALA A 69 0.62 17.01 -0.65
CA ALA A 69 1.28 18.11 0.06
C ALA A 69 0.59 19.45 -0.23
N GLY A 70 0.48 20.32 0.77
CA GLY A 70 -0.06 21.67 0.60
C GLY A 70 -1.48 21.71 0.02
N GLY A 71 -2.33 20.75 0.39
CA GLY A 71 -3.71 20.66 -0.12
C GLY A 71 -3.85 20.15 -1.56
N LYS A 72 -2.74 19.70 -2.17
CA LYS A 72 -2.71 19.18 -3.55
C LYS A 72 -2.29 17.72 -3.56
N MET A 73 -2.74 16.98 -4.57
CA MET A 73 -2.33 15.61 -4.82
C MET A 73 -1.79 15.44 -6.24
N THR A 74 -0.87 14.49 -6.41
CA THR A 74 -0.29 14.11 -7.69
C THR A 74 -0.09 12.61 -7.71
N LEU A 75 -0.81 11.93 -8.58
CA LEU A 75 -0.64 10.50 -8.86
C LEU A 75 0.34 10.35 -10.02
N LYS A 76 1.34 9.50 -9.85
CA LYS A 76 2.35 9.22 -10.89
C LYS A 76 2.70 7.75 -10.87
N SER A 77 2.78 7.16 -12.06
CA SER A 77 3.25 5.80 -12.27
C SER A 77 4.48 5.78 -13.16
N LEU A 78 5.38 4.85 -12.88
CA LEU A 78 6.57 4.54 -13.65
C LEU A 78 6.55 3.05 -13.95
N SER A 79 6.86 2.65 -15.18
CA SER A 79 6.89 1.24 -15.58
C SER A 79 8.12 0.92 -16.42
N LEU A 80 8.39 -0.37 -16.61
CA LEU A 80 9.47 -0.83 -17.48
C LEU A 80 9.26 -0.47 -18.98
N ALA A 81 8.06 0.02 -19.35
CA ALA A 81 7.82 0.56 -20.68
C ALA A 81 8.72 1.78 -20.99
N ASP A 82 8.87 2.68 -20.02
CA ASP A 82 9.49 3.99 -20.23
C ASP A 82 10.68 4.26 -19.30
N HIS A 83 10.90 3.42 -18.29
CA HIS A 83 11.90 3.62 -17.26
C HIS A 83 12.65 2.32 -16.95
N SER A 84 13.94 2.41 -16.68
CA SER A 84 14.64 1.28 -16.06
C SER A 84 14.21 1.10 -14.60
N GLU A 85 14.31 -0.12 -14.10
CA GLU A 85 14.02 -0.41 -12.69
C GLU A 85 14.83 0.48 -11.72
N ALA A 86 16.12 0.69 -12.04
CA ALA A 86 16.99 1.58 -11.25
C ALA A 86 16.46 3.02 -11.20
N GLN A 87 15.92 3.55 -12.32
CA GLN A 87 15.31 4.88 -12.34
C GLN A 87 14.04 4.95 -11.50
N MET A 88 13.19 3.91 -11.51
CA MET A 88 11.99 3.85 -10.68
C MET A 88 12.36 3.87 -9.19
N ILE A 89 13.28 3.03 -8.76
CA ILE A 89 13.74 2.95 -7.37
C ILE A 89 14.41 4.26 -6.93
N GLN A 90 15.28 4.84 -7.77
CA GLN A 90 15.93 6.12 -7.45
C GLN A 90 14.92 7.24 -7.31
N THR A 91 13.87 7.27 -8.14
CA THR A 91 12.78 8.24 -8.06
C THR A 91 12.04 8.13 -6.72
N PHE A 92 11.78 6.91 -6.25
CA PHE A 92 11.18 6.68 -4.94
C PHE A 92 12.11 7.15 -3.81
N PHE A 93 13.39 6.81 -3.84
CA PHE A 93 14.34 7.26 -2.81
C PHE A 93 14.52 8.78 -2.80
N ASN A 94 14.50 9.44 -3.96
CA ASN A 94 14.52 10.90 -4.05
C ASN A 94 13.26 11.54 -3.42
N ALA A 95 12.12 10.88 -3.49
CA ALA A 95 10.92 11.36 -2.80
C ALA A 95 11.05 11.22 -1.27
N ILE A 96 11.70 10.17 -0.77
CA ILE A 96 11.98 9.96 0.67
C ILE A 96 12.88 11.07 1.25
N GLU A 97 13.80 11.65 0.47
CA GLU A 97 14.64 12.77 0.93
C GLU A 97 13.83 13.99 1.43
N LYS A 98 12.57 14.13 1.00
CA LYS A 98 11.65 15.18 1.44
C LYS A 98 10.93 14.87 2.76
N ASN A 99 11.30 13.81 3.46
CA ASN A 99 10.72 13.35 4.72
C ASN A 99 9.20 13.15 4.71
N PRO A 100 8.60 12.49 3.70
CA PRO A 100 7.16 12.23 3.73
C PRO A 100 6.77 11.28 4.85
N LEU A 101 5.49 11.30 5.23
CA LEU A 101 4.85 10.14 5.84
C LEU A 101 4.60 9.10 4.74
N LEU A 102 5.21 7.91 4.86
CA LEU A 102 4.92 6.80 3.97
C LEU A 102 3.60 6.13 4.37
N VAL A 103 2.79 5.79 3.37
CA VAL A 103 1.57 5.01 3.55
C VAL A 103 1.55 3.88 2.53
N SER A 104 1.24 2.66 2.97
CA SER A 104 1.21 1.48 2.10
C SER A 104 0.24 0.43 2.61
N TRP A 105 0.02 -0.58 1.79
CA TRP A 105 -0.63 -1.83 2.16
C TRP A 105 0.38 -2.97 2.07
N ASN A 106 0.85 -3.48 3.20
CA ASN A 106 1.92 -4.48 3.31
C ASN A 106 3.31 -4.00 2.82
N GLY A 107 3.52 -2.70 2.65
CA GLY A 107 4.78 -2.19 2.11
C GLY A 107 5.99 -2.45 2.98
N LYS A 108 5.81 -2.64 4.31
CA LYS A 108 6.88 -3.07 5.22
C LYS A 108 7.27 -4.53 5.01
N GLY A 109 6.30 -5.37 4.62
CA GLY A 109 6.52 -6.79 4.38
C GLY A 109 6.94 -7.14 2.96
N PHE A 110 6.67 -6.27 1.99
CA PHE A 110 6.90 -6.56 0.57
C PHE A 110 7.63 -5.42 -0.18
N ASP A 111 6.99 -4.30 -0.41
CA ASP A 111 7.47 -3.25 -1.32
C ASP A 111 8.85 -2.72 -0.94
N ILE A 112 9.00 -2.26 0.31
CA ILE A 112 10.29 -1.72 0.79
C ILE A 112 11.39 -2.78 0.78
N PRO A 113 11.20 -4.00 1.30
CA PRO A 113 12.18 -5.07 1.16
C PRO A 113 12.57 -5.38 -0.30
N VAL A 114 11.61 -5.47 -1.22
CA VAL A 114 11.91 -5.67 -2.65
C VAL A 114 12.75 -4.52 -3.18
N MET A 115 12.34 -3.25 -2.97
CA MET A 115 13.12 -2.08 -3.40
C MET A 115 14.55 -2.10 -2.84
N VAL A 116 14.74 -2.55 -1.59
CA VAL A 116 16.06 -2.66 -0.97
C VAL A 116 16.91 -3.73 -1.65
N TYR A 117 16.38 -4.93 -1.91
CA TYR A 117 17.11 -5.97 -2.65
C TYR A 117 17.48 -5.52 -4.07
N ARG A 118 16.54 -4.86 -4.75
CA ARG A 118 16.79 -4.33 -6.10
C ARG A 118 17.81 -3.19 -6.08
N ALA A 119 17.76 -2.32 -5.07
CA ALA A 119 18.77 -1.26 -4.87
C ALA A 119 20.18 -1.84 -4.67
N LEU A 120 20.33 -2.93 -3.91
CA LEU A 120 21.62 -3.66 -3.80
C LEU A 120 22.10 -4.14 -5.16
N GLN A 121 21.23 -4.73 -5.98
CA GLN A 121 21.58 -5.20 -7.33
C GLN A 121 22.03 -4.07 -8.26
N HIS A 122 21.37 -2.90 -8.17
CA HIS A 122 21.66 -1.74 -9.01
C HIS A 122 22.73 -0.80 -8.43
N GLY A 123 23.29 -1.11 -7.25
CA GLY A 123 24.29 -0.25 -6.59
C GLY A 123 23.74 1.12 -6.17
N LEU A 124 22.44 1.23 -5.87
CA LEU A 124 21.79 2.47 -5.47
C LEU A 124 21.99 2.73 -3.97
N THR A 125 21.85 3.99 -3.56
CA THR A 125 21.95 4.41 -2.16
C THR A 125 20.63 5.00 -1.66
N ALA A 126 20.29 4.72 -0.40
CA ALA A 126 19.08 5.22 0.25
C ALA A 126 19.36 5.66 1.69
N PRO A 127 20.29 6.63 1.92
CA PRO A 127 20.75 6.99 3.26
C PRO A 127 19.61 7.48 4.15
N LYS A 128 18.60 8.15 3.57
CA LYS A 128 17.47 8.67 4.31
C LYS A 128 16.52 7.57 4.80
N LEU A 129 16.32 6.53 3.98
CA LEU A 129 15.52 5.37 4.38
C LEU A 129 16.10 4.69 5.64
N PHE A 130 17.42 4.61 5.73
CA PHE A 130 18.17 3.96 6.82
C PHE A 130 18.67 4.93 7.91
N SER A 131 18.33 6.22 7.83
CA SER A 131 18.81 7.21 8.77
C SER A 131 18.37 6.91 10.21
N GLN A 132 19.32 6.97 11.14
CA GLN A 132 19.12 6.81 12.59
C GLN A 132 19.71 7.98 13.40
N THR A 133 19.92 9.13 12.76
CA THR A 133 20.54 10.32 13.36
C THR A 133 19.61 11.52 13.36
N GLY A 134 19.85 12.50 14.22
CA GLY A 134 19.05 13.70 14.33
C GLY A 134 17.58 13.41 14.62
N GLU A 135 16.69 14.05 13.90
CA GLU A 135 15.24 13.85 14.01
C GLU A 135 14.78 12.43 13.65
N MET A 136 15.56 11.73 12.81
CA MET A 136 15.26 10.36 12.39
C MET A 136 15.73 9.30 13.39
N ARG A 137 16.39 9.67 14.49
CA ARG A 137 16.94 8.73 15.47
C ARG A 137 15.88 7.79 16.06
N TYR A 138 14.71 8.31 16.35
CA TYR A 138 13.62 7.57 16.97
C TYR A 138 12.42 7.39 16.05
N ASN A 139 12.36 8.10 14.95
CA ASN A 139 11.24 8.11 14.02
C ASN A 139 11.74 8.03 12.56
N ASN A 140 12.25 6.89 12.15
CA ASN A 140 12.73 6.61 10.80
C ASN A 140 11.80 5.61 10.06
N TYR A 141 12.03 5.32 8.81
CA TYR A 141 11.12 4.53 7.96
C TYR A 141 11.14 3.02 8.23
N ILE A 142 12.21 2.49 8.79
CA ILE A 142 12.42 1.06 8.99
C ILE A 142 12.29 0.60 10.44
N ASN A 143 12.32 1.54 11.40
CA ASN A 143 12.21 1.18 12.81
C ASN A 143 10.80 0.68 13.13
N ARG A 144 10.71 -0.39 13.90
CA ARG A 144 9.48 -1.09 14.26
C ARG A 144 8.49 -0.24 15.06
N TYR A 145 8.97 0.74 15.83
CA TYR A 145 8.20 1.41 16.89
C TYR A 145 7.77 2.84 16.57
N HIS A 146 7.80 3.26 15.30
CA HIS A 146 7.41 4.63 14.99
C HIS A 146 6.60 4.76 13.71
N ASP A 147 6.13 5.99 13.43
CA ASP A 147 5.01 6.27 12.57
C ASP A 147 5.37 6.91 11.23
N ARG A 148 6.67 6.99 10.86
CA ARG A 148 7.08 7.53 9.54
C ARG A 148 6.63 6.67 8.37
N HIS A 149 6.27 5.41 8.62
CA HIS A 149 5.67 4.53 7.64
C HIS A 149 4.43 3.87 8.25
N THR A 150 3.27 4.32 7.84
CA THR A 150 1.98 3.71 8.17
C THR A 150 1.69 2.57 7.18
N ASP A 151 2.02 1.36 7.57
CA ASP A 151 1.57 0.15 6.88
C ASP A 151 0.18 -0.21 7.39
N LEU A 152 -0.85 0.06 6.58
CA LEU A 152 -2.24 -0.10 6.99
C LEU A 152 -2.62 -1.56 7.22
N MET A 153 -2.06 -2.51 6.47
CA MET A 153 -2.31 -3.93 6.69
C MET A 153 -1.87 -4.34 8.10
N VAL A 154 -0.69 -3.91 8.52
CA VAL A 154 -0.15 -4.20 9.86
C VAL A 154 -0.92 -3.46 10.94
N LYS A 155 -1.20 -2.16 10.73
CA LYS A 155 -1.92 -1.33 11.72
C LYS A 155 -3.34 -1.83 11.98
N LEU A 156 -4.07 -2.25 10.94
CA LEU A 156 -5.44 -2.74 11.06
C LEU A 156 -5.52 -4.18 11.53
N ALA A 157 -4.54 -5.03 11.22
CA ALA A 157 -4.48 -6.39 11.73
C ALA A 157 -4.26 -6.44 13.25
N MET A 158 -3.60 -5.41 13.82
CA MET A 158 -3.18 -5.43 15.23
C MET A 158 -2.38 -6.71 15.54
N ASN A 159 -2.98 -7.66 16.25
CA ASN A 159 -2.40 -8.98 16.55
C ASN A 159 -3.18 -10.14 15.91
N SER A 160 -4.10 -9.83 14.98
CA SER A 160 -4.91 -10.81 14.26
C SER A 160 -4.34 -11.12 12.88
N THR A 161 -5.04 -11.96 12.11
CA THR A 161 -4.67 -12.26 10.72
C THR A 161 -4.88 -11.02 9.83
N SER A 162 -3.86 -10.71 9.02
CA SER A 162 -3.92 -9.64 8.03
C SER A 162 -5.01 -9.89 6.98
N GLN A 163 -5.64 -8.84 6.51
CA GLN A 163 -6.65 -8.90 5.46
C GLN A 163 -6.09 -8.42 4.12
N LYS A 164 -6.74 -8.79 3.03
CA LYS A 164 -6.41 -8.28 1.69
C LYS A 164 -6.90 -6.84 1.55
N LEU A 165 -6.18 -6.02 0.77
CA LEU A 165 -6.57 -4.63 0.45
C LEU A 165 -7.99 -4.55 -0.09
N ASP A 166 -8.32 -5.41 -1.04
CA ASP A 166 -9.64 -5.51 -1.67
C ASP A 166 -10.78 -5.69 -0.67
N VAL A 167 -10.59 -6.57 0.31
CA VAL A 167 -11.61 -6.84 1.34
C VAL A 167 -11.88 -5.59 2.18
N VAL A 168 -10.82 -4.89 2.59
CA VAL A 168 -10.95 -3.70 3.44
C VAL A 168 -11.44 -2.49 2.63
N ALA A 169 -11.01 -2.34 1.38
CA ALA A 169 -11.53 -1.32 0.48
C ALA A 169 -13.04 -1.51 0.25
N SER A 170 -13.46 -2.73 -0.08
CA SER A 170 -14.89 -3.07 -0.27
C SER A 170 -15.72 -2.85 1.00
N LEU A 171 -15.19 -3.23 2.19
CA LEU A 171 -15.82 -2.95 3.47
C LEU A 171 -16.10 -1.46 3.67
N CYS A 172 -15.17 -0.60 3.22
CA CYS A 172 -15.30 0.85 3.32
C CYS A 172 -16.14 1.49 2.20
N GLY A 173 -16.64 0.70 1.24
CA GLY A 173 -17.37 1.19 0.05
C GLY A 173 -16.47 1.79 -1.02
N PHE A 174 -15.17 1.52 -0.98
CA PHE A 174 -14.23 1.91 -2.02
C PHE A 174 -14.20 0.88 -3.15
N ALA A 175 -13.52 1.23 -4.26
CA ALA A 175 -13.60 0.44 -5.49
C ALA A 175 -13.09 -1.01 -5.35
N GLY A 176 -12.13 -1.26 -4.45
CA GLY A 176 -11.49 -2.55 -4.32
C GLY A 176 -10.76 -2.97 -5.59
N LYS A 177 -10.51 -4.27 -5.72
CA LYS A 177 -9.93 -4.86 -6.95
C LYS A 177 -11.02 -5.08 -8.00
N GLN A 178 -10.82 -4.49 -9.18
CA GLN A 178 -11.75 -4.60 -10.28
C GLN A 178 -11.43 -5.85 -11.14
N ALA A 179 -11.66 -7.05 -10.58
CA ALA A 179 -11.46 -8.34 -11.25
C ALA A 179 -10.02 -8.65 -11.69
N LEU A 180 -9.01 -8.00 -11.11
CA LEU A 180 -7.58 -8.28 -11.32
C LEU A 180 -6.93 -8.68 -9.99
N ASP A 181 -5.90 -9.53 -10.06
CA ASP A 181 -5.07 -9.86 -8.90
C ASP A 181 -3.57 -9.87 -9.25
N GLY A 182 -2.70 -10.10 -8.26
CA GLY A 182 -1.26 -10.10 -8.46
C GLY A 182 -0.76 -11.17 -9.44
N TYR A 183 -1.54 -12.20 -9.72
CA TYR A 183 -1.19 -13.23 -10.73
C TYR A 183 -1.39 -12.73 -12.17
N ASP A 184 -2.16 -11.65 -12.39
CA ASP A 184 -2.36 -11.04 -13.70
C ASP A 184 -1.17 -10.18 -14.14
N VAL A 185 -0.25 -9.81 -13.24
CA VAL A 185 0.88 -8.92 -13.51
C VAL A 185 1.81 -9.51 -14.56
N VAL A 186 2.23 -10.77 -14.41
CA VAL A 186 3.13 -11.43 -15.39
C VAL A 186 2.47 -11.51 -16.77
N PRO A 187 1.22 -11.99 -16.93
CA PRO A 187 0.51 -11.93 -18.21
C PRO A 187 0.41 -10.52 -18.82
N MET A 188 0.17 -9.47 -18.00
CA MET A 188 0.11 -8.09 -18.50
C MET A 188 1.48 -7.64 -19.06
N VAL A 189 2.57 -7.94 -18.36
CA VAL A 189 3.94 -7.60 -18.81
C VAL A 189 4.30 -8.36 -20.08
N GLN A 190 3.99 -9.66 -20.14
CA GLN A 190 4.23 -10.48 -21.34
C GLN A 190 3.45 -10.01 -22.56
N ALA A 191 2.27 -9.45 -22.35
CA ALA A 191 1.41 -8.86 -23.39
C ALA A 191 1.72 -7.38 -23.65
N GLU A 192 2.73 -6.79 -22.99
CA GLU A 192 3.07 -5.35 -23.06
C GLU A 192 1.87 -4.42 -22.72
N ALA A 193 0.93 -4.90 -21.89
CA ALA A 193 -0.26 -4.17 -21.52
C ALA A 193 0.02 -3.15 -20.39
N TRP A 194 0.99 -2.27 -20.62
CA TRP A 194 1.56 -1.37 -19.62
C TRP A 194 0.55 -0.37 -19.04
N ASP A 195 -0.35 0.13 -19.89
CA ASP A 195 -1.40 1.04 -19.41
C ASP A 195 -2.36 0.36 -18.44
N LYS A 196 -2.70 -0.91 -18.71
CA LYS A 196 -3.52 -1.73 -17.82
C LYS A 196 -2.78 -2.01 -16.50
N LEU A 197 -1.48 -2.33 -16.54
CA LEU A 197 -0.65 -2.58 -15.38
C LEU A 197 -0.54 -1.33 -14.49
N THR A 198 -0.24 -0.17 -15.09
CA THR A 198 -0.12 1.09 -14.34
C THR A 198 -1.45 1.51 -13.72
N THR A 199 -2.57 1.38 -14.44
CA THR A 199 -3.91 1.66 -13.92
C THR A 199 -4.28 0.74 -12.75
N TYR A 200 -3.88 -0.54 -12.81
CA TYR A 200 -4.06 -1.50 -11.73
C TYR A 200 -3.28 -1.08 -10.47
N CYS A 201 -1.98 -0.82 -10.58
CA CYS A 201 -1.13 -0.34 -9.48
C CYS A 201 -1.64 1.00 -8.90
N GLU A 202 -2.08 1.95 -9.75
CA GLU A 202 -2.72 3.20 -9.34
C GLU A 202 -3.99 2.94 -8.51
N SER A 203 -4.78 1.93 -8.87
CA SER A 203 -5.99 1.57 -8.13
C SER A 203 -5.69 1.07 -6.72
N ASP A 204 -4.60 0.32 -6.53
CA ASP A 204 -4.17 -0.15 -5.22
C ASP A 204 -3.62 1.00 -4.36
N VAL A 205 -2.90 1.96 -4.96
CA VAL A 205 -2.50 3.22 -4.31
C VAL A 205 -3.71 4.06 -3.88
N LEU A 206 -4.72 4.19 -4.73
CA LEU A 206 -5.94 4.95 -4.45
C LEU A 206 -6.80 4.29 -3.35
N ASN A 207 -6.99 2.98 -3.38
CA ASN A 207 -7.66 2.24 -2.31
C ASN A 207 -6.90 2.41 -0.98
N THR A 208 -5.57 2.31 -0.99
CA THR A 208 -4.73 2.50 0.19
C THR A 208 -4.86 3.93 0.74
N TRP A 209 -4.89 4.95 -0.13
CA TRP A 209 -5.13 6.35 0.25
C TRP A 209 -6.48 6.54 0.93
N LEU A 210 -7.55 6.03 0.33
CA LEU A 210 -8.92 6.18 0.85
C LEU A 210 -9.09 5.45 2.19
N ILE A 211 -8.51 4.26 2.35
CA ILE A 211 -8.47 3.56 3.64
C ILE A 211 -7.66 4.36 4.66
N PHE A 212 -6.55 4.99 4.26
CA PHE A 212 -5.77 5.86 5.14
C PHE A 212 -6.59 7.04 5.65
N LEU A 213 -7.44 7.67 4.84
CA LEU A 213 -8.33 8.74 5.28
C LEU A 213 -9.31 8.23 6.37
N ARG A 214 -9.89 7.03 6.18
CA ARG A 214 -10.74 6.40 7.21
C ARG A 214 -9.96 6.06 8.47
N TYR A 215 -8.73 5.59 8.34
CA TYR A 215 -7.84 5.32 9.47
C TYR A 215 -7.50 6.59 10.24
N GLN A 216 -7.21 7.71 9.57
CA GLN A 216 -6.96 9.00 10.21
C GLN A 216 -8.19 9.51 10.98
N ARG A 217 -9.40 9.30 10.43
CA ARG A 217 -10.65 9.60 11.12
C ARG A 217 -10.86 8.67 12.33
N LEU A 218 -10.64 7.36 12.17
CA LEU A 218 -10.75 6.37 13.25
C LEU A 218 -9.84 6.70 14.44
N THR A 219 -8.61 7.16 14.16
CA THR A 219 -7.63 7.51 15.20
C THR A 219 -7.77 8.94 15.73
N GLY A 220 -8.78 9.70 15.28
CA GLY A 220 -9.03 11.08 15.71
C GLY A 220 -8.03 12.10 15.17
N GLN A 221 -7.19 11.74 14.20
CA GLN A 221 -6.26 12.67 13.55
C GLN A 221 -6.96 13.59 12.54
N PHE A 222 -8.03 13.10 11.92
CA PHE A 222 -8.91 13.88 11.05
C PHE A 222 -10.31 13.95 11.66
N SER A 223 -10.97 15.11 11.53
CA SER A 223 -12.41 15.21 11.77
C SER A 223 -13.20 14.51 10.64
N ALA A 224 -14.50 14.35 10.84
CA ALA A 224 -15.40 13.82 9.80
C ALA A 224 -15.32 14.69 8.55
N GLU A 225 -15.42 16.00 8.70
CA GLU A 225 -15.39 16.99 7.63
C GLU A 225 -14.07 16.98 6.86
N GLN A 226 -12.93 16.84 7.57
CA GLN A 226 -11.62 16.75 6.95
C GLN A 226 -11.49 15.48 6.09
N SER A 227 -11.97 14.34 6.59
CA SER A 227 -11.97 13.09 5.84
C SER A 227 -12.84 13.17 4.59
N GLU A 228 -14.05 13.69 4.72
CA GLU A 228 -14.99 13.89 3.62
C GLU A 228 -14.46 14.90 2.56
N GLN A 229 -13.81 15.97 3.02
CA GLN A 229 -13.17 16.93 2.12
C GLN A 229 -12.07 16.28 1.29
N TRP A 230 -11.23 15.43 1.88
CA TRP A 230 -10.20 14.70 1.13
C TRP A 230 -10.78 13.66 0.17
N GLU A 231 -11.85 12.96 0.55
CA GLU A 231 -12.55 12.05 -0.35
C GLU A 231 -13.14 12.79 -1.56
N SER A 232 -13.77 13.96 -1.33
CA SER A 232 -14.27 14.82 -2.41
C SER A 232 -13.14 15.31 -3.31
N THR A 233 -12.06 15.85 -2.72
CA THR A 233 -10.87 16.31 -3.45
C THR A 233 -10.26 15.19 -4.30
N THR A 234 -10.23 13.95 -3.76
CA THR A 234 -9.73 12.79 -4.51
C THR A 234 -10.62 12.47 -5.70
N ARG A 235 -11.94 12.52 -5.53
CA ARG A 235 -12.90 12.29 -6.60
C ARG A 235 -12.78 13.32 -7.71
N ASP A 236 -12.71 14.61 -7.35
CA ASP A 236 -12.55 15.72 -8.29
C ASP A 236 -11.23 15.60 -9.08
N TYR A 237 -10.14 15.22 -8.37
CA TYR A 237 -8.85 14.97 -8.99
C TYR A 237 -8.92 13.86 -10.04
N LEU A 238 -9.54 12.71 -9.70
CA LEU A 238 -9.67 11.59 -10.62
C LEU A 238 -10.58 11.90 -11.82
N GLN A 239 -11.61 12.72 -11.63
CA GLN A 239 -12.45 13.20 -12.72
C GLN A 239 -11.72 14.15 -13.69
N SER A 240 -10.63 14.78 -13.25
CA SER A 240 -9.78 15.59 -14.11
C SER A 240 -8.69 14.79 -14.84
N PHE A 241 -8.53 13.50 -14.52
CA PHE A 241 -7.44 12.66 -15.04
C PHE A 241 -7.90 11.88 -16.26
N THR A 242 -7.58 12.40 -17.46
CA THR A 242 -8.02 11.84 -18.73
C THR A 242 -6.89 11.15 -19.49
N ASN A 243 -7.23 10.13 -20.24
CA ASN A 243 -6.39 9.49 -21.24
C ASN A 243 -6.23 10.36 -22.50
N GLN A 244 -5.39 9.94 -23.44
CA GLN A 244 -5.19 10.65 -24.72
C GLN A 244 -6.45 10.77 -25.58
N ASP A 245 -7.40 9.85 -25.44
CA ASP A 245 -8.69 9.82 -26.11
C ASP A 245 -9.80 10.60 -25.39
N ASN A 246 -9.45 11.39 -24.37
CA ASN A 246 -10.35 12.12 -23.46
C ASN A 246 -11.28 11.23 -22.61
N SER A 247 -11.12 9.93 -22.60
CA SER A 247 -11.79 9.07 -21.62
C SER A 247 -11.21 9.27 -20.21
N LEU A 248 -12.03 9.06 -19.17
CA LEU A 248 -11.53 9.10 -17.79
C LEU A 248 -10.66 7.87 -17.53
N ARG A 249 -9.41 8.08 -17.12
CA ARG A 249 -8.46 7.01 -16.81
C ARG A 249 -8.97 6.09 -15.70
N HIS A 250 -9.61 6.66 -14.69
CA HIS A 250 -10.12 5.94 -13.52
C HIS A 250 -11.64 5.79 -13.48
N ASP A 251 -12.30 5.77 -14.65
CA ASP A 251 -13.77 5.71 -14.74
C ASP A 251 -14.34 4.52 -13.98
N LYS A 252 -13.80 3.31 -14.19
CA LYS A 252 -14.23 2.09 -13.47
C LYS A 252 -14.04 2.20 -11.96
N PHE A 253 -12.94 2.81 -11.52
CA PHE A 253 -12.67 3.05 -10.10
C PHE A 253 -13.72 4.00 -9.51
N LEU A 254 -14.02 5.10 -10.19
CA LEU A 254 -15.04 6.07 -9.77
C LEU A 254 -16.44 5.47 -9.74
N GLN A 255 -16.79 4.62 -10.70
CA GLN A 255 -18.09 3.92 -10.75
C GLN A 255 -18.24 2.92 -9.61
N ALA A 256 -17.17 2.19 -9.27
CA ALA A 256 -17.18 1.21 -8.20
C ALA A 256 -17.14 1.84 -6.79
N TRP A 257 -16.58 3.05 -6.67
CA TRP A 257 -16.50 3.77 -5.40
C TRP A 257 -17.83 4.37 -4.97
N GLN A 258 -18.48 3.72 -4.01
CA GLN A 258 -19.76 4.17 -3.46
C GLN A 258 -19.60 5.37 -2.53
N PRO A 259 -20.43 6.41 -2.63
CA PRO A 259 -20.44 7.51 -1.67
C PRO A 259 -20.77 7.03 -0.26
N ALA A 260 -20.14 7.64 0.77
CA ALA A 260 -20.39 7.31 2.17
C ALA A 260 -21.87 7.42 2.58
N SER A 261 -22.64 8.30 1.91
CA SER A 261 -24.08 8.44 2.09
C SER A 261 -24.88 7.16 1.78
N ASN A 262 -24.38 6.31 0.87
CA ASN A 262 -25.05 5.06 0.51
C ASN A 262 -24.77 3.95 1.55
N LEU A 263 -23.62 3.99 2.23
CA LEU A 263 -23.29 3.08 3.34
C LEU A 263 -24.08 3.43 4.62
N ALA A 264 -24.47 4.70 4.78
CA ALA A 264 -25.29 5.15 5.91
C ALA A 264 -26.81 4.97 5.65
N ALA A 265 -27.22 4.59 4.44
CA ALA A 265 -28.66 4.41 4.11
C ALA A 265 -29.25 3.12 4.67
N ASP A 266 -28.44 2.17 5.16
CA ASP A 266 -28.89 1.11 6.08
C ASP A 266 -29.17 1.67 7.47
N LYS A 267 -30.11 2.64 7.50
CA LYS A 267 -30.52 3.35 8.70
C LYS A 267 -31.39 2.47 9.60
N HIS A 268 -30.75 1.73 10.47
CA HIS A 268 -31.25 1.45 11.81
C HIS A 268 -30.11 1.42 12.84
N VAL A 269 -29.20 2.39 12.78
CA VAL A 269 -28.42 2.73 13.97
C VAL A 269 -29.26 3.73 14.75
N THR A 270 -30.21 3.22 15.54
CA THR A 270 -30.70 3.94 16.69
C THR A 270 -29.48 4.41 17.49
N HIS A 271 -29.40 5.70 17.78
CA HIS A 271 -28.42 6.25 18.70
C HIS A 271 -28.37 5.38 19.96
N VAL A 272 -27.33 4.57 20.12
CA VAL A 272 -26.98 3.97 21.40
C VAL A 272 -26.33 5.08 22.21
N THR A 273 -27.16 5.90 22.82
CA THR A 273 -26.73 7.08 23.59
C THR A 273 -26.22 6.72 24.98
N ASP A 274 -26.43 5.50 25.48
CA ASP A 274 -25.94 5.13 26.81
C ASP A 274 -25.65 3.65 26.93
N ILE A 275 -24.41 3.28 26.73
CA ILE A 275 -23.87 2.10 27.40
C ILE A 275 -23.54 2.58 28.82
N ALA A 276 -24.49 2.42 29.76
CA ALA A 276 -24.18 2.62 31.16
C ALA A 276 -23.11 1.63 31.59
N ILE A 277 -21.87 2.11 31.69
CA ILE A 277 -20.78 1.35 32.31
C ILE A 277 -21.13 1.33 33.81
N THR A 278 -21.84 0.30 34.26
CA THR A 278 -22.02 0.03 35.69
C THR A 278 -20.65 -0.30 36.28
N GLN A 279 -20.11 0.58 37.06
CA GLN A 279 -18.93 0.29 37.89
C GLN A 279 -19.27 -0.88 38.81
N PRO A 280 -18.38 -1.88 38.96
CA PRO A 280 -18.60 -2.92 39.95
C PRO A 280 -18.64 -2.28 41.34
N SER A 281 -19.73 -2.54 42.07
CA SER A 281 -19.89 -2.10 43.45
C SER A 281 -18.76 -2.63 44.32
N SER A 282 -18.00 -1.75 44.96
CA SER A 282 -16.97 -2.05 45.95
C SER A 282 -17.64 -2.48 47.29
N ASN A 283 -18.15 -3.69 47.32
CA ASN A 283 -18.52 -4.36 48.59
C ASN A 283 -17.65 -5.61 48.72
N ALA A 284 -16.41 -5.43 49.20
CA ALA A 284 -15.64 -6.52 49.78
C ALA A 284 -15.91 -6.55 51.29
N PRO A 285 -16.33 -7.66 51.91
CA PRO A 285 -16.43 -7.77 53.32
C PRO A 285 -15.01 -7.82 53.94
N THR A 286 -14.78 -6.89 54.89
CA THR A 286 -13.59 -6.87 55.75
C THR A 286 -13.61 -8.09 56.67
N THR A 287 -12.90 -9.14 56.36
CA THR A 287 -12.59 -10.21 57.35
C THR A 287 -11.38 -9.73 58.16
N ARG A 288 -11.65 -9.41 59.44
CA ARG A 288 -10.63 -9.30 60.51
C ARG A 288 -10.03 -10.67 60.71
N VAL A 289 -8.71 -10.80 60.50
CA VAL A 289 -7.93 -11.92 60.99
C VAL A 289 -7.33 -11.50 62.33
N GLU A 290 -7.79 -12.11 63.41
CA GLU A 290 -7.13 -12.08 64.70
C GLU A 290 -5.96 -13.07 64.64
N SER A 291 -4.78 -12.60 65.08
CA SER A 291 -3.60 -13.44 65.27
C SER A 291 -3.54 -13.98 66.66
N PRO A 292 -3.01 -15.22 66.88
CA PRO A 292 -2.49 -15.63 68.17
C PRO A 292 -1.01 -15.22 68.34
#